data_da2c686912882374eba9057df2b3e253
#
_entry.id   da2c686912882374eba9057df2b3e253
#
_cell.length_a   1.000
_cell.length_b   1.000
_cell.length_c   1.000
_cell.angle_alpha   90.00
_cell.angle_beta   90.00
_cell.angle_gamma   90.00
#
_symmetry.space_group_name_H-M   'P 1'
#
loop_
_entity.id
_entity.type
_entity.pdbx_description
1 polymer ?
#
loop_
_entity_poly.entity_id
_entity_poly.type
_entity_poly.pdbx_seq_one_letter_code
_entity_poly.pdbx_strand_id
1 'polypeptide(L)'
;MNSSAHQPPQIARANGIDICYEIFGDAGAEPMLLIMGLGAQMVLWDDEFCRELAARGFRVIRFDNRDIGKSGRLSGGKRLTLMELLKLRFLKIPVAAPYKLRDMAEDTTGLMDALHIKSAHLVGASMGGMIAQEVAISFPQRVRSLTSIMSTTGNPKVPPPTREASAMLMAPPPATKEEYLQRFAQTWKVLRVGSFPLDEAKDLERAERSFERGLNPAGVGRQLRAILASGSRKERLRQVKAPTLVIHGTVDPLVRPEGGKDTAASIPGAKLLMIQGMGHALPIPMWPQIIDAIDKHAHGAAARAA
;
A
#
# COMPACT_ATOMS: atom_id res chain seq x y z
N MET A 1 17.75 27.50 -0.48
CA MET A 1 17.48 26.48 0.54
C MET A 1 17.37 25.15 -0.21
N ASN A 2 18.21 24.19 0.13
CA ASN A 2 18.41 22.97 -0.68
C ASN A 2 17.15 22.16 -0.80
N SER A 3 16.71 21.99 -2.06
CA SER A 3 15.67 21.05 -2.46
C SER A 3 16.00 19.66 -1.93
N SER A 4 15.06 19.09 -1.19
CA SER A 4 14.91 17.72 -0.73
C SER A 4 15.99 16.74 -1.20
N ALA A 5 16.96 16.46 -0.34
CA ALA A 5 17.97 15.42 -0.60
C ALA A 5 17.26 14.07 -0.81
N HIS A 6 17.32 13.54 -2.02
CA HIS A 6 16.94 12.16 -2.32
C HIS A 6 18.12 11.25 -2.03
N GLN A 7 17.95 10.29 -1.12
CA GLN A 7 18.95 9.27 -0.86
C GLN A 7 18.67 8.06 -1.77
N PRO A 8 19.70 7.52 -2.44
CA PRO A 8 19.53 6.35 -3.31
C PRO A 8 19.05 5.13 -2.51
N PRO A 9 18.60 4.06 -3.18
CA PRO A 9 18.14 2.85 -2.51
C PRO A 9 19.17 2.29 -1.53
N GLN A 10 18.73 2.01 -0.32
CA GLN A 10 19.51 1.42 0.77
C GLN A 10 18.83 0.14 1.26
N ILE A 11 19.57 -0.67 2.00
CA ILE A 11 19.06 -1.90 2.63
C ILE A 11 19.20 -1.77 4.15
N ALA A 12 18.10 -2.08 4.85
CA ALA A 12 18.11 -2.24 6.30
C ALA A 12 17.67 -3.65 6.69
N ARG A 13 18.25 -4.19 7.74
CA ARG A 13 17.80 -5.45 8.33
C ARG A 13 16.61 -5.16 9.25
N ALA A 14 15.44 -5.72 8.93
CA ALA A 14 14.21 -5.51 9.66
C ALA A 14 13.44 -6.82 9.80
N ASN A 15 13.00 -7.16 10.99
CA ASN A 15 12.21 -8.37 11.27
C ASN A 15 12.80 -9.66 10.63
N GLY A 16 14.11 -9.81 10.66
CA GLY A 16 14.80 -10.98 10.11
C GLY A 16 14.95 -11.02 8.59
N ILE A 17 14.55 -9.99 7.85
CA ILE A 17 14.72 -9.88 6.39
C ILE A 17 15.40 -8.57 6.01
N ASP A 18 15.90 -8.49 4.79
CA ASP A 18 16.42 -7.26 4.21
C ASP A 18 15.26 -6.45 3.61
N ILE A 19 15.16 -5.17 3.94
CA ILE A 19 14.18 -4.24 3.40
C ILE A 19 14.90 -3.16 2.61
N CYS A 20 14.57 -3.06 1.32
CA CYS A 20 15.05 -1.98 0.45
C CYS A 20 14.17 -0.75 0.61
N TYR A 21 14.78 0.40 0.87
CA TYR A 21 14.08 1.66 1.08
C TYR A 21 14.81 2.85 0.45
N GLU A 22 14.09 3.95 0.28
CA GLU A 22 14.61 5.25 -0.17
C GLU A 22 14.05 6.36 0.73
N ILE A 23 14.79 7.45 0.86
CA ILE A 23 14.41 8.60 1.69
C ILE A 23 14.39 9.87 0.83
N PHE A 24 13.36 10.71 1.04
CA PHE A 24 13.22 12.05 0.50
C PHE A 24 13.01 13.04 1.63
N GLY A 25 13.61 14.23 1.52
CA GLY A 25 13.49 15.28 2.52
C GLY A 25 14.58 15.22 3.60
N ASP A 26 14.48 16.16 4.55
CA ASP A 26 15.50 16.38 5.57
C ASP A 26 15.46 15.31 6.66
N ALA A 27 16.63 14.92 7.15
CA ALA A 27 16.77 13.89 8.18
C ALA A 27 16.06 14.25 9.50
N GLY A 28 15.99 15.54 9.84
CA GLY A 28 15.32 16.04 11.04
C GLY A 28 13.82 16.28 10.90
N ALA A 29 13.28 16.14 9.69
CA ALA A 29 11.85 16.33 9.44
C ALA A 29 10.99 15.19 9.99
N GLU A 30 9.67 15.42 10.12
CA GLU A 30 8.74 14.42 10.63
C GLU A 30 8.68 13.17 9.74
N PRO A 31 8.89 11.97 10.31
CA PRO A 31 8.94 10.75 9.51
C PRO A 31 7.55 10.35 8.99
N MET A 32 7.50 10.06 7.68
CA MET A 32 6.32 9.55 6.98
C MET A 32 6.71 8.31 6.17
N LEU A 33 6.10 7.14 6.46
CA LEU A 33 6.33 5.91 5.72
C LEU A 33 5.23 5.70 4.67
N LEU A 34 5.65 5.43 3.44
CA LEU A 34 4.78 5.11 2.31
C LEU A 34 4.81 3.60 2.05
N ILE A 35 3.69 2.93 2.26
CA ILE A 35 3.54 1.47 2.17
C ILE A 35 2.75 1.13 0.90
N MET A 36 3.37 0.41 -0.03
CA MET A 36 2.79 0.11 -1.33
C MET A 36 1.90 -1.15 -1.30
N GLY A 37 1.09 -1.33 -2.35
CA GLY A 37 0.12 -2.39 -2.52
C GLY A 37 0.70 -3.74 -2.96
N LEU A 38 -0.20 -4.68 -3.24
CA LEU A 38 0.08 -6.05 -3.66
C LEU A 38 0.93 -6.08 -4.94
N GLY A 39 2.07 -6.74 -4.88
CA GLY A 39 2.95 -6.95 -6.05
C GLY A 39 3.64 -5.69 -6.55
N ALA A 40 3.38 -4.55 -5.95
CA ALA A 40 3.89 -3.25 -6.36
C ALA A 40 5.17 -2.89 -5.61
N GLN A 41 6.18 -2.43 -6.36
CA GLN A 41 7.44 -1.95 -5.81
C GLN A 41 7.32 -0.51 -5.31
N MET A 42 8.21 -0.09 -4.41
CA MET A 42 8.22 1.24 -3.83
C MET A 42 8.27 2.37 -4.86
N VAL A 43 8.82 2.12 -6.05
CA VAL A 43 8.92 3.10 -7.15
C VAL A 43 7.56 3.48 -7.75
N LEU A 44 6.48 2.79 -7.40
CA LEU A 44 5.11 3.20 -7.76
C LEU A 44 4.55 4.32 -6.85
N TRP A 45 5.23 4.67 -5.77
CA TRP A 45 5.19 5.99 -5.19
C TRP A 45 6.15 6.86 -5.97
N ASP A 46 5.67 7.59 -6.97
CA ASP A 46 6.50 8.40 -7.86
C ASP A 46 7.46 9.32 -7.10
N ASP A 47 8.62 9.55 -7.67
CA ASP A 47 9.64 10.41 -7.06
C ASP A 47 9.11 11.83 -6.84
N GLU A 48 8.32 12.36 -7.79
CA GLU A 48 7.69 13.67 -7.69
C GLU A 48 6.69 13.72 -6.53
N PHE A 49 5.84 12.70 -6.40
CA PHE A 49 4.89 12.59 -5.28
C PHE A 49 5.62 12.57 -3.92
N CYS A 50 6.72 11.83 -3.84
CA CYS A 50 7.56 11.78 -2.64
C CYS A 50 8.23 13.14 -2.36
N ARG A 51 8.75 13.83 -3.41
CA ARG A 51 9.35 15.17 -3.27
C ARG A 51 8.33 16.22 -2.84
N GLU A 52 7.11 16.16 -3.34
CA GLU A 52 6.05 17.08 -2.93
C GLU A 52 5.67 16.89 -1.45
N LEU A 53 5.58 15.66 -0.96
CA LEU A 53 5.40 15.39 0.47
C LEU A 53 6.61 15.87 1.29
N ALA A 54 7.83 15.67 0.80
CA ALA A 54 9.03 16.14 1.46
C ALA A 54 9.07 17.68 1.53
N ALA A 55 8.62 18.38 0.49
CA ALA A 55 8.48 19.84 0.47
C ALA A 55 7.46 20.37 1.48
N ARG A 56 6.56 19.52 1.98
CA ARG A 56 5.62 19.85 3.09
C ARG A 56 6.23 19.64 4.48
N GLY A 57 7.54 19.34 4.58
CA GLY A 57 8.25 19.19 5.85
C GLY A 57 8.29 17.75 6.38
N PHE A 58 8.11 16.75 5.54
CA PHE A 58 8.22 15.34 5.94
C PHE A 58 9.55 14.72 5.50
N ARG A 59 10.09 13.83 6.35
CA ARG A 59 11.09 12.84 5.97
C ARG A 59 10.32 11.63 5.41
N VAL A 60 10.20 11.55 4.10
CA VAL A 60 9.40 10.54 3.41
C VAL A 60 10.24 9.31 3.17
N ILE A 61 9.80 8.16 3.66
CA ILE A 61 10.44 6.86 3.49
C ILE A 61 9.51 5.96 2.70
N ARG A 62 9.91 5.55 1.49
CA ARG A 62 9.22 4.49 0.74
C ARG A 62 10.08 3.24 0.74
N PHE A 63 9.46 2.07 0.74
CA PHE A 63 10.17 0.80 0.79
C PHE A 63 9.47 -0.31 0.01
N ASP A 64 10.24 -1.28 -0.44
CA ASP A 64 9.70 -2.52 -1.01
C ASP A 64 9.23 -3.43 0.12
N ASN A 65 7.98 -3.85 0.08
CA ASN A 65 7.48 -4.88 0.99
C ASN A 65 8.25 -6.19 0.80
N ARG A 66 8.24 -7.08 1.83
CA ARG A 66 8.80 -8.44 1.69
C ARG A 66 8.34 -9.10 0.39
N ASP A 67 9.20 -9.87 -0.23
CA ASP A 67 8.97 -10.58 -1.50
C ASP A 67 8.91 -9.72 -2.76
N ILE A 68 9.04 -8.40 -2.69
CA ILE A 68 8.92 -7.50 -3.83
C ILE A 68 10.20 -6.68 -4.02
N GLY A 69 10.49 -6.34 -5.28
CA GLY A 69 11.61 -5.50 -5.67
C GLY A 69 12.94 -6.04 -5.18
N LYS A 70 13.68 -5.22 -4.42
CA LYS A 70 14.99 -5.54 -3.87
C LYS A 70 14.95 -5.96 -2.39
N SER A 71 13.76 -6.04 -1.79
CA SER A 71 13.62 -6.58 -0.44
C SER A 71 13.75 -8.09 -0.40
N GLY A 72 13.98 -8.63 0.80
CA GLY A 72 14.18 -10.05 1.06
C GLY A 72 13.06 -10.92 0.49
N ARG A 73 13.44 -11.99 -0.20
CA ARG A 73 12.55 -12.95 -0.84
C ARG A 73 12.48 -14.22 -0.01
N LEU A 74 11.26 -14.63 0.32
CA LEU A 74 11.03 -15.91 0.98
C LEU A 74 10.97 -17.05 -0.05
N SER A 75 11.34 -18.24 0.39
CA SER A 75 11.20 -19.47 -0.40
C SER A 75 9.85 -20.13 -0.13
N GLY A 76 9.44 -21.01 -1.04
CA GLY A 76 8.20 -21.78 -0.89
C GLY A 76 6.92 -21.01 -1.18
N GLY A 77 5.79 -21.60 -0.82
CA GLY A 77 4.45 -21.08 -1.12
C GLY A 77 3.90 -21.67 -2.44
N LYS A 78 2.71 -22.21 -2.37
CA LYS A 78 1.99 -22.74 -3.55
C LYS A 78 1.17 -21.62 -4.19
N ARG A 79 0.94 -21.69 -5.49
CA ARG A 79 -0.03 -20.80 -6.16
C ARG A 79 -1.42 -21.00 -5.52
N LEU A 80 -2.16 -19.91 -5.43
CA LEU A 80 -3.54 -19.95 -4.96
C LEU A 80 -4.38 -20.74 -5.97
N THR A 81 -5.18 -21.70 -5.49
CA THR A 81 -6.05 -22.53 -6.32
C THR A 81 -7.50 -22.08 -6.19
N LEU A 82 -8.29 -22.34 -7.24
CA LEU A 82 -9.73 -22.09 -7.22
C LEU A 82 -10.41 -22.85 -6.06
N MET A 83 -9.97 -24.08 -5.79
CA MET A 83 -10.50 -24.89 -4.68
C MET A 83 -10.28 -24.22 -3.31
N GLU A 84 -9.10 -23.61 -3.09
CA GLU A 84 -8.83 -22.88 -1.84
C GLU A 84 -9.73 -21.64 -1.71
N LEU A 85 -9.97 -20.92 -2.81
CA LEU A 85 -10.91 -19.79 -2.82
C LEU A 85 -12.35 -20.22 -2.53
N LEU A 86 -12.79 -21.34 -3.11
CA LEU A 86 -14.11 -21.89 -2.84
C LEU A 86 -14.24 -22.34 -1.39
N LYS A 87 -13.23 -23.04 -0.85
CA LYS A 87 -13.18 -23.44 0.57
C LYS A 87 -13.22 -22.21 1.50
N LEU A 88 -12.45 -21.18 1.21
CA LEU A 88 -12.49 -19.94 1.98
C LEU A 88 -13.87 -19.28 1.92
N ARG A 89 -14.47 -19.21 0.71
CA ARG A 89 -15.74 -18.51 0.48
C ARG A 89 -16.94 -19.20 1.11
N PHE A 90 -17.02 -20.53 0.96
CA PHE A 90 -18.20 -21.30 1.36
C PHE A 90 -18.02 -22.03 2.71
N LEU A 91 -16.83 -22.54 2.98
CA LEU A 91 -16.56 -23.32 4.20
C LEU A 91 -15.83 -22.51 5.26
N LYS A 92 -15.44 -21.25 4.96
CA LYS A 92 -14.65 -20.36 5.84
C LYS A 92 -13.33 -21.01 6.30
N ILE A 93 -12.79 -21.95 5.50
CA ILE A 93 -11.50 -22.57 5.77
C ILE A 93 -10.40 -21.55 5.38
N PRO A 94 -9.53 -21.15 6.32
CA PRO A 94 -8.47 -20.18 6.03
C PRO A 94 -7.48 -20.69 4.98
N VAL A 95 -6.99 -19.79 4.14
CA VAL A 95 -5.90 -20.08 3.20
C VAL A 95 -4.60 -20.20 3.98
N ALA A 96 -3.82 -21.24 3.75
CA ALA A 96 -2.48 -21.36 4.29
C ALA A 96 -1.55 -20.34 3.63
N ALA A 97 -0.79 -19.61 4.43
CA ALA A 97 0.15 -18.60 3.97
C ALA A 97 1.46 -18.69 4.75
N PRO A 98 2.61 -18.46 4.11
CA PRO A 98 3.92 -18.47 4.81
C PRO A 98 4.09 -17.30 5.79
N TYR A 99 3.31 -16.25 5.62
CA TYR A 99 3.21 -15.08 6.50
C TYR A 99 1.85 -14.41 6.35
N LYS A 100 1.54 -13.48 7.21
CA LYS A 100 0.30 -12.69 7.23
C LYS A 100 0.61 -11.19 7.11
N LEU A 101 -0.43 -10.35 7.02
CA LEU A 101 -0.28 -8.89 7.07
C LEU A 101 0.34 -8.40 8.38
N ARG A 102 0.19 -9.17 9.47
CA ARG A 102 0.82 -8.89 10.76
C ARG A 102 2.34 -8.95 10.65
N ASP A 103 2.91 -9.95 9.97
CA ASP A 103 4.36 -10.07 9.76
C ASP A 103 4.89 -8.90 8.91
N MET A 104 4.09 -8.42 7.94
CA MET A 104 4.43 -7.24 7.13
C MET A 104 4.34 -5.93 7.95
N ALA A 105 3.45 -5.87 8.93
CA ALA A 105 3.42 -4.78 9.90
C ALA A 105 4.65 -4.80 10.81
N GLU A 106 5.14 -5.96 11.19
CA GLU A 106 6.39 -6.15 11.93
C GLU A 106 7.62 -5.76 11.10
N ASP A 107 7.61 -6.01 9.78
CA ASP A 107 8.65 -5.47 8.87
C ASP A 107 8.66 -3.94 8.87
N THR A 108 7.48 -3.34 8.80
CA THR A 108 7.33 -1.88 8.81
C THR A 108 7.89 -1.28 10.10
N THR A 109 7.55 -1.85 11.26
CA THR A 109 8.08 -1.39 12.55
C THR A 109 9.55 -1.71 12.71
N GLY A 110 10.02 -2.86 12.20
CA GLY A 110 11.43 -3.23 12.17
C GLY A 110 12.27 -2.28 11.30
N LEU A 111 11.74 -1.81 10.16
CA LEU A 111 12.39 -0.77 9.38
C LEU A 111 12.45 0.55 10.16
N MET A 112 11.39 0.92 10.86
CA MET A 112 11.42 2.10 11.74
C MET A 112 12.49 1.96 12.82
N ASP A 113 12.67 0.79 13.42
CA ASP A 113 13.71 0.53 14.44
C ASP A 113 15.10 0.67 13.83
N ALA A 114 15.34 0.08 12.66
CA ALA A 114 16.61 0.19 11.95
C ALA A 114 16.98 1.63 11.55
N LEU A 115 15.96 2.50 11.35
CA LEU A 115 16.12 3.92 11.03
C LEU A 115 16.04 4.84 12.27
N HIS A 116 15.98 4.27 13.46
CA HIS A 116 15.85 4.99 14.75
C HIS A 116 14.60 5.89 14.82
N ILE A 117 13.50 5.45 14.17
CA ILE A 117 12.22 6.16 14.13
C ILE A 117 11.31 5.61 15.23
N LYS A 118 11.03 6.41 16.25
CA LYS A 118 10.16 6.03 17.37
C LYS A 118 8.70 5.91 16.95
N SER A 119 8.20 6.86 16.19
CA SER A 119 6.83 6.89 15.66
C SER A 119 6.77 7.68 14.35
N ALA A 120 5.84 7.35 13.46
CA ALA A 120 5.74 7.97 12.14
C ALA A 120 4.29 8.15 11.69
N HIS A 121 4.09 9.01 10.68
CA HIS A 121 2.88 9.03 9.88
C HIS A 121 2.91 7.87 8.89
N LEU A 122 1.86 7.07 8.84
CA LEU A 122 1.76 5.94 7.92
C LEU A 122 0.79 6.26 6.80
N VAL A 123 1.23 6.14 5.57
CA VAL A 123 0.42 6.29 4.36
C VAL A 123 0.48 4.98 3.59
N GLY A 124 -0.61 4.25 3.54
CA GLY A 124 -0.65 2.95 2.88
C GLY A 124 -1.67 2.90 1.74
N ALA A 125 -1.25 2.41 0.57
CA ALA A 125 -2.12 2.22 -0.59
C ALA A 125 -2.50 0.74 -0.76
N SER A 126 -3.80 0.44 -0.93
CA SER A 126 -4.31 -0.91 -1.19
C SER A 126 -3.89 -1.90 -0.08
N MET A 127 -3.14 -2.96 -0.39
CA MET A 127 -2.54 -3.84 0.62
C MET A 127 -1.68 -3.06 1.62
N GLY A 128 -0.98 -2.01 1.18
CA GLY A 128 -0.22 -1.13 2.08
C GLY A 128 -1.10 -0.44 3.13
N GLY A 129 -2.32 -0.08 2.77
CA GLY A 129 -3.32 0.40 3.74
C GLY A 129 -3.73 -0.68 4.73
N MET A 130 -3.85 -1.94 4.29
CA MET A 130 -4.12 -3.07 5.18
C MET A 130 -2.96 -3.31 6.17
N ILE A 131 -1.71 -3.17 5.70
CA ILE A 131 -0.51 -3.27 6.53
C ILE A 131 -0.48 -2.12 7.55
N ALA A 132 -0.70 -0.89 7.11
CA ALA A 132 -0.76 0.28 7.99
C ALA A 132 -1.86 0.16 9.06
N GLN A 133 -3.02 -0.42 8.72
CA GLN A 133 -4.07 -0.79 9.67
C GLN A 133 -3.56 -1.80 10.71
N GLU A 134 -2.83 -2.85 10.29
CA GLU A 134 -2.23 -3.83 11.22
C GLU A 134 -1.19 -3.18 12.12
N VAL A 135 -0.37 -2.23 11.63
CA VAL A 135 0.56 -1.46 12.48
C VAL A 135 -0.23 -0.66 13.52
N ALA A 136 -1.28 0.05 13.11
CA ALA A 136 -2.08 0.88 14.01
C ALA A 136 -2.81 0.06 15.10
N ILE A 137 -3.23 -1.17 14.77
CA ILE A 137 -3.85 -2.10 15.72
C ILE A 137 -2.82 -2.67 16.70
N SER A 138 -1.67 -3.08 16.19
CA SER A 138 -0.73 -3.92 16.91
C SER A 138 0.39 -3.16 17.60
N PHE A 139 0.70 -1.97 17.10
CA PHE A 139 1.79 -1.09 17.55
C PHE A 139 1.31 0.36 17.64
N PRO A 140 0.23 0.67 18.37
CA PRO A 140 -0.43 1.98 18.35
C PRO A 140 0.52 3.14 18.71
N GLN A 141 1.51 2.90 19.57
CA GLN A 141 2.52 3.90 19.97
C GLN A 141 3.51 4.24 18.85
N ARG A 142 3.52 3.46 17.76
CA ARG A 142 4.41 3.69 16.60
C ARG A 142 3.75 4.57 15.54
N VAL A 143 2.45 4.90 15.69
CA VAL A 143 1.65 5.58 14.67
C VAL A 143 1.21 6.96 15.14
N ARG A 144 1.75 8.01 14.49
CA ARG A 144 1.33 9.40 14.71
C ARG A 144 -0.02 9.68 14.04
N SER A 145 -0.16 9.26 12.80
CA SER A 145 -1.41 9.26 12.04
C SER A 145 -1.44 8.12 11.03
N LEU A 146 -2.65 7.72 10.64
CA LEU A 146 -2.89 6.70 9.62
C LEU A 146 -3.61 7.35 8.43
N THR A 147 -3.05 7.19 7.23
CA THR A 147 -3.75 7.45 5.96
C THR A 147 -3.91 6.14 5.20
N SER A 148 -5.15 5.70 4.99
CA SER A 148 -5.49 4.46 4.29
C SER A 148 -6.11 4.80 2.94
N ILE A 149 -5.38 4.55 1.85
CA ILE A 149 -5.78 4.92 0.48
C ILE A 149 -6.24 3.66 -0.26
N MET A 150 -7.42 3.70 -0.93
CA MET A 150 -7.98 2.63 -1.76
C MET A 150 -7.85 1.24 -1.13
N SER A 151 -8.15 1.13 0.16
CA SER A 151 -7.95 -0.08 0.96
C SER A 151 -9.26 -0.56 1.60
N THR A 152 -9.20 -1.69 2.31
CA THR A 152 -10.36 -2.32 2.94
C THR A 152 -10.02 -2.92 4.28
N THR A 153 -11.02 -3.10 5.12
CA THR A 153 -10.91 -3.84 6.41
C THR A 153 -10.73 -5.35 6.22
N GLY A 154 -10.97 -5.87 5.01
CA GLY A 154 -11.10 -7.31 4.77
C GLY A 154 -12.46 -7.89 5.18
N ASN A 155 -13.46 -7.06 5.46
CA ASN A 155 -14.81 -7.49 5.79
C ASN A 155 -15.45 -8.23 4.58
N PRO A 156 -15.87 -9.50 4.74
CA PRO A 156 -16.43 -10.30 3.64
C PRO A 156 -17.78 -9.80 3.13
N LYS A 157 -18.39 -8.81 3.82
CA LYS A 157 -19.63 -8.15 3.38
C LYS A 157 -19.39 -7.03 2.37
N VAL A 158 -18.13 -6.55 2.22
CA VAL A 158 -17.78 -5.59 1.18
C VAL A 158 -17.86 -6.29 -0.18
N PRO A 159 -18.44 -5.63 -1.22
CA PRO A 159 -18.51 -6.21 -2.54
C PRO A 159 -17.14 -6.68 -3.06
N PRO A 160 -17.08 -7.81 -3.78
CA PRO A 160 -15.84 -8.29 -4.37
C PRO A 160 -15.36 -7.35 -5.51
N PRO A 161 -14.11 -7.49 -5.95
CA PRO A 161 -13.62 -6.83 -7.16
C PRO A 161 -14.52 -7.09 -8.37
N THR A 162 -14.47 -6.21 -9.38
CA THR A 162 -15.13 -6.49 -10.68
C THR A 162 -14.55 -7.76 -11.31
N ARG A 163 -15.26 -8.31 -12.29
CA ARG A 163 -14.78 -9.50 -13.02
C ARG A 163 -13.45 -9.25 -13.71
N GLU A 164 -13.28 -8.07 -14.32
CA GLU A 164 -12.05 -7.68 -15.00
C GLU A 164 -10.87 -7.55 -14.02
N ALA A 165 -11.06 -6.83 -12.91
CA ALA A 165 -10.04 -6.70 -11.88
C ALA A 165 -9.69 -8.06 -11.25
N SER A 166 -10.67 -8.94 -11.05
CA SER A 166 -10.44 -10.30 -10.55
C SER A 166 -9.64 -11.16 -11.54
N ALA A 167 -9.97 -11.08 -12.84
CA ALA A 167 -9.25 -11.80 -13.89
C ALA A 167 -7.80 -11.34 -13.98
N MET A 168 -7.54 -10.04 -13.86
CA MET A 168 -6.20 -9.46 -13.83
C MET A 168 -5.37 -10.02 -12.67
N LEU A 169 -5.93 -10.09 -11.45
CA LEU A 169 -5.23 -10.62 -10.28
C LEU A 169 -4.88 -12.11 -10.41
N MET A 170 -5.69 -12.87 -11.14
CA MET A 170 -5.51 -14.32 -11.32
C MET A 170 -4.72 -14.68 -12.58
N ALA A 171 -4.36 -13.69 -13.40
CA ALA A 171 -3.61 -13.91 -14.62
C ALA A 171 -2.25 -14.59 -14.35
N PRO A 172 -1.79 -15.53 -15.20
CA PRO A 172 -0.46 -16.11 -15.06
C PRO A 172 0.62 -15.02 -15.19
N PRO A 173 1.79 -15.17 -14.56
CA PRO A 173 2.84 -14.18 -14.69
C PRO A 173 3.32 -14.04 -16.15
N PRO A 174 3.77 -12.86 -16.59
CA PRO A 174 4.36 -12.67 -17.91
C PRO A 174 5.67 -13.46 -18.02
N ALA A 175 5.97 -13.97 -19.22
CA ALA A 175 7.17 -14.75 -19.48
C ALA A 175 8.33 -13.88 -20.01
N THR A 176 8.03 -12.77 -20.70
CA THR A 176 9.02 -11.87 -21.27
C THR A 176 8.86 -10.43 -20.78
N LYS A 177 9.85 -9.57 -21.07
CA LYS A 177 9.78 -8.14 -20.76
C LYS A 177 8.62 -7.49 -21.51
N GLU A 178 8.47 -7.80 -22.77
CA GLU A 178 7.42 -7.25 -23.64
C GLU A 178 6.04 -7.59 -23.11
N GLU A 179 5.80 -8.84 -22.73
CA GLU A 179 4.55 -9.28 -22.09
C GLU A 179 4.32 -8.56 -20.76
N TYR A 180 5.37 -8.33 -19.99
CA TYR A 180 5.28 -7.60 -18.75
C TYR A 180 4.84 -6.15 -18.98
N LEU A 181 5.49 -5.43 -19.92
CA LEU A 181 5.16 -4.04 -20.22
C LEU A 181 3.72 -3.90 -20.72
N GLN A 182 3.30 -4.77 -21.66
CA GLN A 182 1.93 -4.79 -22.17
C GLN A 182 0.92 -5.05 -21.05
N ARG A 183 1.21 -6.03 -20.20
CA ARG A 183 0.33 -6.37 -19.06
C ARG A 183 0.27 -5.25 -18.03
N PHE A 184 1.37 -4.59 -17.77
CA PHE A 184 1.42 -3.44 -16.88
C PHE A 184 0.48 -2.34 -17.39
N ALA A 185 0.59 -1.95 -18.66
CA ALA A 185 -0.29 -0.97 -19.28
C ALA A 185 -1.77 -1.39 -19.20
N GLN A 186 -2.09 -2.65 -19.55
CA GLN A 186 -3.45 -3.17 -19.46
C GLN A 186 -3.98 -3.19 -18.02
N THR A 187 -3.14 -3.55 -17.05
CA THR A 187 -3.49 -3.53 -15.62
C THR A 187 -3.88 -2.13 -15.19
N TRP A 188 -3.07 -1.13 -15.51
CA TRP A 188 -3.37 0.24 -15.11
C TRP A 188 -4.58 0.82 -15.84
N LYS A 189 -4.83 0.41 -17.09
CA LYS A 189 -6.05 0.76 -17.82
C LYS A 189 -7.31 0.22 -17.09
N VAL A 190 -7.27 -1.01 -16.61
CA VAL A 190 -8.37 -1.60 -15.83
C VAL A 190 -8.52 -0.93 -14.47
N LEU A 191 -7.42 -0.65 -13.77
CA LEU A 191 -7.44 -0.09 -12.42
C LEU A 191 -7.84 1.39 -12.38
N ARG A 192 -7.47 2.16 -13.40
CA ARG A 192 -7.76 3.60 -13.46
C ARG A 192 -9.17 3.93 -13.86
N VAL A 193 -9.97 3.00 -14.29
CA VAL A 193 -11.36 3.25 -14.75
C VAL A 193 -11.89 4.59 -14.25
N GLY A 194 -12.43 5.44 -15.12
CA GLY A 194 -13.00 6.72 -14.69
C GLY A 194 -12.56 7.92 -15.51
N SER A 195 -12.59 9.09 -14.88
CA SER A 195 -12.55 10.39 -15.56
C SER A 195 -11.15 10.95 -15.80
N PHE A 196 -10.09 10.26 -15.31
CA PHE A 196 -8.73 10.79 -15.40
C PHE A 196 -7.99 10.23 -16.61
N PRO A 197 -7.22 11.08 -17.34
CA PRO A 197 -6.47 10.65 -18.49
C PRO A 197 -5.42 9.60 -18.10
N LEU A 198 -5.14 8.69 -19.03
CA LEU A 198 -4.01 7.78 -18.95
C LEU A 198 -2.73 8.55 -19.27
N ASP A 199 -1.69 8.32 -18.50
CA ASP A 199 -0.34 8.77 -18.81
C ASP A 199 0.48 7.53 -19.20
N GLU A 200 0.41 7.18 -20.47
CA GLU A 200 1.05 5.99 -21.02
C GLU A 200 2.58 6.06 -20.92
N ALA A 201 3.16 7.25 -21.12
CA ALA A 201 4.60 7.45 -21.01
C ALA A 201 5.08 7.20 -19.57
N LYS A 202 4.37 7.73 -18.59
CA LYS A 202 4.68 7.52 -17.17
C LYS A 202 4.45 6.07 -16.76
N ASP A 203 3.45 5.41 -17.31
CA ASP A 203 3.21 3.98 -17.05
C ASP A 203 4.31 3.11 -17.62
N LEU A 204 4.81 3.44 -18.81
CA LEU A 204 5.96 2.74 -19.40
C LEU A 204 7.20 2.93 -18.54
N GLU A 205 7.52 4.16 -18.13
CA GLU A 205 8.64 4.46 -17.22
C GLU A 205 8.56 3.63 -15.94
N ARG A 206 7.39 3.60 -15.29
CA ARG A 206 7.14 2.81 -14.06
C ARG A 206 7.32 1.31 -14.29
N ALA A 207 6.84 0.81 -15.43
CA ALA A 207 6.96 -0.58 -15.79
C ALA A 207 8.43 -0.97 -16.04
N GLU A 208 9.17 -0.21 -16.83
CA GLU A 208 10.57 -0.46 -17.09
C GLU A 208 11.41 -0.41 -15.82
N ARG A 209 11.23 0.63 -15.01
CA ARG A 209 11.90 0.77 -13.72
C ARG A 209 11.59 -0.40 -12.78
N SER A 210 10.34 -0.87 -12.76
CA SER A 210 9.95 -2.04 -11.95
C SER A 210 10.57 -3.33 -12.48
N PHE A 211 10.65 -3.50 -13.80
CA PHE A 211 11.26 -4.67 -14.43
C PHE A 211 12.75 -4.75 -14.14
N GLU A 212 13.50 -3.65 -14.31
CA GLU A 212 14.93 -3.55 -14.04
C GLU A 212 15.29 -3.82 -12.56
N ARG A 213 14.41 -3.45 -11.64
CA ARG A 213 14.57 -3.74 -10.22
C ARG A 213 14.33 -5.22 -9.88
N GLY A 214 13.78 -5.97 -10.80
CA GLY A 214 13.52 -7.40 -10.69
C GLY A 214 12.12 -7.74 -10.20
N LEU A 215 11.49 -8.67 -10.90
CA LEU A 215 10.16 -9.18 -10.59
C LEU A 215 10.23 -10.43 -9.70
N ASN A 216 9.19 -10.66 -8.91
CA ASN A 216 9.01 -11.88 -8.11
C ASN A 216 7.55 -12.34 -8.14
N PRO A 217 7.10 -13.01 -9.20
CA PRO A 217 5.72 -13.48 -9.30
C PRO A 217 5.31 -14.45 -8.18
N ALA A 218 6.23 -15.26 -7.68
CA ALA A 218 5.98 -16.14 -6.54
C ALA A 218 5.72 -15.32 -5.25
N GLY A 219 6.44 -14.20 -5.09
CA GLY A 219 6.24 -13.26 -3.99
C GLY A 219 4.86 -12.60 -4.03
N VAL A 220 4.41 -12.18 -5.22
CA VAL A 220 3.05 -11.65 -5.39
C VAL A 220 2.01 -12.68 -4.94
N GLY A 221 2.18 -13.95 -5.30
CA GLY A 221 1.30 -15.04 -4.86
C GLY A 221 1.32 -15.22 -3.34
N ARG A 222 2.48 -15.10 -2.68
CA ARG A 222 2.58 -15.17 -1.21
C ARG A 222 1.92 -13.99 -0.53
N GLN A 223 2.09 -12.77 -1.05
CA GLN A 223 1.39 -11.58 -0.55
C GLN A 223 -0.13 -11.71 -0.68
N LEU A 224 -0.65 -12.22 -1.79
CA LEU A 224 -2.08 -12.48 -1.96
C LEU A 224 -2.60 -13.48 -0.93
N ARG A 225 -1.85 -14.56 -0.68
CA ARG A 225 -2.16 -15.51 0.39
C ARG A 225 -2.15 -14.85 1.77
N ALA A 226 -1.20 -13.96 2.03
CA ALA A 226 -1.13 -13.21 3.28
C ALA A 226 -2.38 -12.35 3.51
N ILE A 227 -2.88 -11.65 2.48
CA ILE A 227 -4.14 -10.90 2.54
C ILE A 227 -5.30 -11.84 2.92
N LEU A 228 -5.46 -12.95 2.21
CA LEU A 228 -6.57 -13.89 2.43
C LEU A 228 -6.49 -14.59 3.79
N ALA A 229 -5.28 -14.97 4.23
CA ALA A 229 -5.05 -15.61 5.52
C ALA A 229 -5.23 -14.68 6.72
N SER A 230 -5.10 -13.36 6.51
CA SER A 230 -5.25 -12.37 7.58
C SER A 230 -6.70 -12.07 7.92
N GLY A 231 -7.64 -12.35 7.01
CA GLY A 231 -9.06 -12.13 7.22
C GLY A 231 -9.44 -10.67 7.51
N SER A 232 -10.54 -10.49 8.22
CA SER A 232 -11.08 -9.17 8.54
C SER A 232 -10.41 -8.53 9.76
N ARG A 233 -10.06 -7.24 9.62
CA ARG A 233 -9.57 -6.38 10.71
C ARG A 233 -10.67 -5.51 11.33
N LYS A 234 -11.90 -5.57 10.78
CA LYS A 234 -13.00 -4.65 11.09
C LYS A 234 -13.20 -4.44 12.60
N GLU A 235 -13.33 -5.51 13.35
CA GLU A 235 -13.59 -5.40 14.80
C GLU A 235 -12.38 -4.83 15.57
N ARG A 236 -11.16 -5.22 15.17
CA ARG A 236 -9.93 -4.72 15.81
C ARG A 236 -9.65 -3.25 15.50
N LEU A 237 -10.11 -2.75 14.35
CA LEU A 237 -9.98 -1.35 13.94
C LEU A 237 -10.73 -0.39 14.88
N ARG A 238 -11.74 -0.85 15.61
CA ARG A 238 -12.42 -0.06 16.65
C ARG A 238 -11.50 0.39 17.80
N GLN A 239 -10.36 -0.27 17.95
CA GLN A 239 -9.38 0.04 19.01
C GLN A 239 -8.30 1.02 18.54
N VAL A 240 -8.27 1.39 17.26
CA VAL A 240 -7.29 2.33 16.71
C VAL A 240 -7.52 3.71 17.29
N LYS A 241 -6.46 4.26 17.90
CA LYS A 241 -6.46 5.59 18.53
C LYS A 241 -5.82 6.66 17.64
N ALA A 242 -4.97 6.24 16.70
CA ALA A 242 -4.29 7.17 15.80
C ALA A 242 -5.30 7.93 14.95
N PRO A 243 -5.19 9.27 14.84
CA PRO A 243 -5.98 10.02 13.88
C PRO A 243 -5.91 9.37 12.51
N THR A 244 -7.08 9.16 11.88
CA THR A 244 -7.14 8.39 10.64
C THR A 244 -7.84 9.17 9.53
N LEU A 245 -7.21 9.15 8.35
CA LEU A 245 -7.78 9.60 7.08
C LEU A 245 -7.93 8.40 6.15
N VAL A 246 -9.12 8.23 5.59
CA VAL A 246 -9.40 7.26 4.53
C VAL A 246 -9.59 8.03 3.23
N ILE A 247 -8.84 7.69 2.18
CA ILE A 247 -8.98 8.25 0.83
C ILE A 247 -9.41 7.11 -0.09
N HIS A 248 -10.49 7.32 -0.86
CA HIS A 248 -10.97 6.26 -1.77
C HIS A 248 -11.62 6.84 -3.02
N GLY A 249 -11.45 6.15 -4.13
CA GLY A 249 -12.08 6.53 -5.41
C GLY A 249 -13.51 6.02 -5.52
N THR A 250 -14.38 6.81 -6.13
CA THR A 250 -15.80 6.45 -6.25
C THR A 250 -16.08 5.34 -7.28
N VAL A 251 -15.11 5.05 -8.15
CA VAL A 251 -15.25 4.03 -9.21
C VAL A 251 -14.17 2.94 -9.14
N ASP A 252 -13.54 2.75 -7.97
CA ASP A 252 -12.50 1.74 -7.77
C ASP A 252 -13.01 0.33 -8.12
N PRO A 253 -12.42 -0.34 -9.13
CA PRO A 253 -12.89 -1.66 -9.59
C PRO A 253 -12.30 -2.82 -8.77
N LEU A 254 -11.19 -2.59 -8.08
CA LEU A 254 -10.44 -3.64 -7.36
C LEU A 254 -10.83 -3.70 -5.88
N VAL A 255 -10.77 -2.57 -5.20
CA VAL A 255 -11.30 -2.44 -3.84
C VAL A 255 -12.51 -1.52 -3.93
N ARG A 256 -13.71 -2.11 -3.97
CA ARG A 256 -14.96 -1.36 -4.15
C ARG A 256 -15.06 -0.20 -3.15
N PRO A 257 -15.70 0.92 -3.51
CA PRO A 257 -15.81 2.12 -2.65
C PRO A 257 -16.34 1.83 -1.24
N GLU A 258 -17.13 0.77 -1.10
CA GLU A 258 -17.64 0.27 0.17
C GLU A 258 -16.50 -0.16 1.12
N GLY A 259 -15.34 -0.57 0.59
CA GLY A 259 -14.15 -0.91 1.38
C GLY A 259 -13.59 0.29 2.14
N GLY A 260 -13.50 1.45 1.48
CA GLY A 260 -13.11 2.71 2.10
C GLY A 260 -14.14 3.19 3.12
N LYS A 261 -15.43 3.14 2.77
CA LYS A 261 -16.53 3.49 3.68
C LYS A 261 -16.54 2.60 4.92
N ASP A 262 -16.39 1.26 4.74
CA ASP A 262 -16.31 0.31 5.86
C ASP A 262 -15.08 0.57 6.73
N THR A 263 -13.93 0.95 6.13
CA THR A 263 -12.72 1.32 6.88
C THR A 263 -12.96 2.57 7.73
N ALA A 264 -13.49 3.63 7.16
CA ALA A 264 -13.80 4.86 7.90
C ALA A 264 -14.82 4.63 9.02
N ALA A 265 -15.87 3.86 8.75
CA ALA A 265 -16.89 3.52 9.74
C ALA A 265 -16.37 2.60 10.86
N SER A 266 -15.27 1.89 10.65
CA SER A 266 -14.70 0.95 11.63
C SER A 266 -13.71 1.60 12.58
N ILE A 267 -13.18 2.80 12.27
CA ILE A 267 -12.17 3.48 13.06
C ILE A 267 -12.79 4.72 13.72
N PRO A 268 -12.78 4.83 15.05
CA PRO A 268 -13.35 5.98 15.74
C PRO A 268 -12.72 7.30 15.30
N GLY A 269 -13.55 8.28 14.92
CA GLY A 269 -13.09 9.60 14.50
C GLY A 269 -12.38 9.66 13.13
N ALA A 270 -12.38 8.59 12.36
CA ALA A 270 -11.78 8.60 11.03
C ALA A 270 -12.51 9.56 10.09
N LYS A 271 -11.72 10.28 9.28
CA LYS A 271 -12.20 11.13 8.20
C LYS A 271 -12.22 10.34 6.90
N LEU A 272 -13.22 10.58 6.05
CA LEU A 272 -13.34 9.95 4.72
C LEU A 272 -13.29 11.01 3.63
N LEU A 273 -12.34 10.87 2.70
CA LEU A 273 -12.26 11.64 1.47
C LEU A 273 -12.57 10.72 0.29
N MET A 274 -13.75 10.90 -0.31
CA MET A 274 -14.13 10.22 -1.55
C MET A 274 -13.75 11.10 -2.74
N ILE A 275 -12.92 10.57 -3.66
CA ILE A 275 -12.50 11.29 -4.87
C ILE A 275 -13.36 10.82 -6.04
N GLN A 276 -14.15 11.74 -6.57
CA GLN A 276 -15.05 11.46 -7.68
C GLN A 276 -14.29 11.03 -8.93
N GLY A 277 -14.70 9.92 -9.55
CA GLY A 277 -14.11 9.39 -10.77
C GLY A 277 -12.73 8.73 -10.60
N MET A 278 -12.17 8.66 -9.40
CA MET A 278 -10.92 7.96 -9.14
C MET A 278 -11.17 6.45 -9.05
N GLY A 279 -10.35 5.67 -9.79
CA GLY A 279 -10.29 4.21 -9.72
C GLY A 279 -9.31 3.73 -8.65
N HIS A 280 -8.67 2.57 -8.89
CA HIS A 280 -7.65 1.99 -8.01
C HIS A 280 -6.25 2.48 -8.41
N ALA A 281 -6.04 3.79 -8.41
CA ALA A 281 -4.79 4.44 -8.77
C ALA A 281 -4.71 5.84 -8.14
N LEU A 282 -3.53 6.43 -8.13
CA LEU A 282 -3.28 7.82 -7.74
C LEU A 282 -3.05 8.65 -9.02
N PRO A 283 -4.11 9.18 -9.67
CA PRO A 283 -3.94 9.93 -10.90
C PRO A 283 -3.20 11.25 -10.63
N ILE A 284 -2.24 11.58 -11.48
CA ILE A 284 -1.38 12.76 -11.34
C ILE A 284 -2.20 14.05 -11.13
N PRO A 285 -3.29 14.30 -11.86
CA PRO A 285 -4.10 15.51 -11.61
C PRO A 285 -4.72 15.60 -10.21
N MET A 286 -4.79 14.49 -9.47
CA MET A 286 -5.32 14.46 -8.11
C MET A 286 -4.23 14.53 -7.03
N TRP A 287 -2.96 14.47 -7.39
CA TRP A 287 -1.86 14.57 -6.41
C TRP A 287 -1.95 15.81 -5.52
N PRO A 288 -2.21 17.02 -6.03
CA PRO A 288 -2.33 18.19 -5.16
C PRO A 288 -3.40 18.00 -4.08
N GLN A 289 -4.59 17.50 -4.45
CA GLN A 289 -5.67 17.25 -3.49
C GLN A 289 -5.32 16.15 -2.48
N ILE A 290 -4.69 15.07 -2.94
CA ILE A 290 -4.31 13.91 -2.11
C ILE A 290 -3.20 14.32 -1.14
N ILE A 291 -2.15 15.00 -1.64
CA ILE A 291 -1.02 15.48 -0.85
C ILE A 291 -1.48 16.50 0.20
N ASP A 292 -2.32 17.47 -0.19
CA ASP A 292 -2.89 18.43 0.75
C ASP A 292 -3.74 17.77 1.85
N ALA A 293 -4.48 16.72 1.50
CA ALA A 293 -5.27 15.97 2.48
C ALA A 293 -4.36 15.20 3.45
N ILE A 294 -3.29 14.56 2.96
CA ILE A 294 -2.30 13.84 3.77
C ILE A 294 -1.58 14.84 4.69
N ASP A 295 -1.11 15.96 4.15
CA ASP A 295 -0.38 17.00 4.85
C ASP A 295 -1.22 17.59 6.01
N LYS A 296 -2.41 18.10 5.71
CA LYS A 296 -3.34 18.64 6.72
C LYS A 296 -3.71 17.63 7.79
N HIS A 297 -3.83 16.35 7.40
CA HIS A 297 -4.14 15.27 8.33
C HIS A 297 -2.97 14.98 9.27
N ALA A 298 -1.75 14.88 8.74
CA ALA A 298 -0.55 14.57 9.51
C ALA A 298 -0.21 15.69 10.50
N HIS A 299 -0.12 16.94 10.04
CA HIS A 299 0.15 18.09 10.93
C HIS A 299 -0.97 18.34 11.94
N GLY A 300 -2.24 18.14 11.56
CA GLY A 300 -3.36 18.20 12.50
C GLY A 300 -3.36 17.09 13.56
N ALA A 301 -2.71 15.97 13.31
CA ALA A 301 -2.48 14.91 14.28
C ALA A 301 -1.34 15.28 15.24
N ALA A 302 -0.26 15.87 14.76
CA ALA A 302 0.86 16.34 15.57
C ALA A 302 0.42 17.42 16.58
N ALA A 303 -0.40 18.37 16.14
CA ALA A 303 -0.94 19.43 17.01
C ALA A 303 -1.88 18.93 18.13
N ARG A 304 -2.42 17.72 18.03
CA ARG A 304 -3.26 17.11 19.09
C ARG A 304 -2.46 16.28 20.09
N ALA A 305 -1.22 15.95 19.76
CA ALA A 305 -0.33 15.13 20.60
C ALA A 305 0.63 15.98 21.43
N ALA A 306 0.78 17.28 21.11
CA ALA A 306 1.52 18.28 21.85
C ALA A 306 0.62 18.94 22.91
#